data_02cbfcaff1f1e4ba1b24d07714560479
#
_entry.id   02cbfcaff1f1e4ba1b24d07714560479
#
_cell.length_a   1.000
_cell.length_b   1.000
_cell.length_c   1.000
_cell.angle_alpha   90.00
_cell.angle_beta   90.00
_cell.angle_gamma   90.00
#
_symmetry.space_group_name_H-M   'P 1'
#
loop_
_entity.id
_entity.type
_entity.pdbx_description
1 polymer ?
#
loop_
_entity_poly.entity_id
_entity_poly.type
_entity_poly.pdbx_seq_one_letter_code
_entity_poly.pdbx_strand_id
1 'polypeptide(L)'
;MQDLLLGPIVGGLTSSGAYLWGRANAPGELHAWLGSKPDLSDAFLASKSLPLVPENGYAGVAPLNGLSPNTRYYYALTLSDRPPSPNLAPFPQFTTFPPVGERVSFSFAFGSCFRPENENGGRIFNAIERMRQQEDLRFILMIGDQIYADAALQNGIGKIACNLQEYREVYAYTWSRTPLRRLLENLPAFMILDDHEVDDDWRWLDMERRWAHIPWWDQAQRWLRGYPPQERHIPLKRVQDALQAYWEHQGMHAPHYELPPALNEVGQYALPKGDSGSLAYTFTFGGAAFFVMDTRTMRVRNRRQRSMLGEGQWKALENWLLRVKDAYPVKFLVSSCALLFNMWLDIPRDRWSGFPQERERLLRFLAENEIEDVYLLAGDLHSAHAVYAELNGPDEQIIPLWEFCSTPFEQVPNTLARYTYRAPRSATIRSQKLCFTIAAYNFGLVRVMYGNSGRARVRCELYGQDGDLLAEAGE
;
A
#
# COMPACT_ATOMS: atom_id res chain seq x y z
N MET A 1 11.06 -19.79 14.41
CA MET A 1 10.81 -18.35 14.15
C MET A 1 10.67 -17.54 15.46
N GLN A 2 11.23 -18.02 16.57
CA GLN A 2 11.10 -17.35 17.89
C GLN A 2 12.01 -16.12 18.08
N ASP A 3 12.90 -15.83 17.11
CA ASP A 3 13.93 -14.81 17.26
C ASP A 3 13.60 -13.45 16.60
N LEU A 4 12.54 -13.38 15.81
CA LEU A 4 12.13 -12.14 15.15
C LEU A 4 11.09 -11.40 15.99
N LEU A 5 11.31 -10.10 16.19
CA LEU A 5 10.34 -9.20 16.81
C LEU A 5 9.10 -9.05 15.91
N LEU A 6 9.31 -8.80 14.62
CA LEU A 6 8.27 -8.68 13.59
C LEU A 6 8.66 -9.46 12.32
N GLY A 7 7.64 -9.85 11.56
CA GLY A 7 7.78 -10.66 10.36
C GLY A 7 7.72 -12.17 10.65
N PRO A 8 8.11 -13.03 9.69
CA PRO A 8 8.60 -12.65 8.37
C PRO A 8 7.49 -12.09 7.46
N ILE A 9 7.90 -11.27 6.46
CA ILE A 9 7.02 -10.76 5.41
C ILE A 9 7.66 -11.08 4.05
N VAL A 10 6.84 -11.52 3.10
CA VAL A 10 7.25 -11.69 1.70
C VAL A 10 6.88 -10.43 0.94
N GLY A 11 7.87 -9.67 0.50
CA GLY A 11 7.72 -8.47 -0.32
C GLY A 11 8.45 -8.58 -1.65
N GLY A 12 8.32 -7.58 -2.52
CA GLY A 12 9.04 -7.49 -3.79
C GLY A 12 8.94 -8.73 -4.68
N LEU A 13 7.85 -9.49 -4.54
CA LEU A 13 7.69 -10.77 -5.24
C LEU A 13 7.55 -10.55 -6.74
N THR A 14 8.30 -11.37 -7.50
CA THR A 14 8.29 -11.42 -8.96
C THR A 14 8.16 -12.87 -9.44
N SER A 15 8.33 -13.10 -10.75
CA SER A 15 8.41 -14.46 -11.31
C SER A 15 9.70 -15.19 -10.95
N SER A 16 10.76 -14.47 -10.53
CA SER A 16 12.09 -15.07 -10.31
C SER A 16 12.79 -14.60 -9.04
N GLY A 17 12.13 -13.83 -8.19
CA GLY A 17 12.72 -13.32 -6.96
C GLY A 17 11.69 -12.84 -5.95
N ALA A 18 12.14 -12.61 -4.72
CA ALA A 18 11.36 -12.07 -3.61
C ALA A 18 12.28 -11.42 -2.58
N TYR A 19 11.70 -10.67 -1.66
CA TYR A 19 12.37 -10.17 -0.47
C TYR A 19 11.74 -10.80 0.78
N LEU A 20 12.55 -11.45 1.62
CA LEU A 20 12.09 -11.88 2.94
C LEU A 20 12.53 -10.84 3.97
N TRP A 21 11.56 -10.09 4.46
CA TRP A 21 11.77 -9.06 5.45
C TRP A 21 11.55 -9.59 6.87
N GLY A 22 12.35 -9.11 7.81
CA GLY A 22 12.17 -9.33 9.24
C GLY A 22 12.85 -8.26 10.07
N ARG A 23 12.37 -8.10 11.31
CA ARG A 23 12.97 -7.21 12.31
C ARG A 23 13.34 -8.01 13.55
N ALA A 24 14.59 -7.88 13.98
CA ALA A 24 15.08 -8.45 15.23
C ALA A 24 15.08 -7.40 16.35
N ASN A 25 15.54 -7.79 17.52
CA ASN A 25 15.78 -6.90 18.68
C ASN A 25 17.26 -6.70 19.01
N ALA A 26 18.16 -7.27 18.19
CA ALA A 26 19.62 -7.23 18.39
C ALA A 26 20.35 -7.33 17.04
N PRO A 27 21.65 -6.98 16.99
CA PRO A 27 22.48 -7.19 15.81
C PRO A 27 22.52 -8.66 15.38
N GLY A 28 22.68 -8.89 14.07
CA GLY A 28 22.74 -10.22 13.46
C GLY A 28 22.60 -10.15 11.95
N GLU A 29 22.32 -11.29 11.32
CA GLU A 29 21.96 -11.39 9.92
C GLU A 29 20.73 -12.27 9.79
N LEU A 30 19.82 -11.92 8.89
CA LEU A 30 18.69 -12.77 8.54
C LEU A 30 19.18 -13.86 7.57
N HIS A 31 18.89 -15.12 7.90
CA HIS A 31 19.14 -16.27 7.06
C HIS A 31 17.82 -16.75 6.46
N ALA A 32 17.72 -16.70 5.13
CA ALA A 32 16.56 -17.16 4.38
C ALA A 32 16.76 -18.62 3.96
N TRP A 33 15.96 -19.51 4.52
CA TRP A 33 15.91 -20.93 4.22
C TRP A 33 14.73 -21.23 3.32
N LEU A 34 14.98 -21.91 2.20
CA LEU A 34 13.94 -22.33 1.26
C LEU A 34 13.94 -23.85 1.11
N GLY A 35 12.74 -24.37 0.83
CA GLY A 35 12.53 -25.78 0.48
C GLY A 35 11.27 -25.98 -0.35
N SER A 36 11.12 -27.17 -0.92
CA SER A 36 9.92 -27.58 -1.63
C SER A 36 8.92 -28.32 -0.73
N LYS A 37 9.35 -28.74 0.45
CA LYS A 37 8.53 -29.50 1.41
C LYS A 37 8.01 -28.62 2.55
N PRO A 38 6.78 -28.88 3.03
CA PRO A 38 6.17 -28.10 4.11
C PRO A 38 6.94 -28.14 5.45
N ASP A 39 7.74 -29.18 5.68
CA ASP A 39 8.54 -29.38 6.87
C ASP A 39 9.98 -28.89 6.72
N LEU A 40 10.34 -28.34 5.56
CA LEU A 40 11.69 -27.87 5.25
C LEU A 40 12.78 -28.94 5.48
N SER A 41 12.44 -30.24 5.38
CA SER A 41 13.42 -31.34 5.46
C SER A 41 14.45 -31.31 4.31
N ASP A 42 14.14 -30.58 3.22
CA ASP A 42 14.97 -30.31 2.07
C ASP A 42 15.51 -28.86 2.06
N ALA A 43 15.50 -28.17 3.20
CA ALA A 43 15.89 -26.76 3.27
C ALA A 43 17.35 -26.54 2.88
N PHE A 44 17.55 -25.47 2.10
CA PHE A 44 18.87 -24.93 1.81
C PHE A 44 18.91 -23.43 2.13
N LEU A 45 20.07 -22.91 2.48
CA LEU A 45 20.29 -21.48 2.69
C LEU A 45 20.29 -20.77 1.32
N ALA A 46 19.20 -20.03 1.05
CA ALA A 46 19.03 -19.35 -0.22
C ALA A 46 19.72 -17.99 -0.26
N SER A 47 19.68 -17.24 0.85
CA SER A 47 20.35 -15.95 0.95
C SER A 47 20.50 -15.50 2.41
N LYS A 48 21.22 -14.38 2.58
CA LYS A 48 21.34 -13.65 3.85
C LYS A 48 21.05 -12.17 3.64
N SER A 49 20.59 -11.51 4.71
CA SER A 49 20.54 -10.04 4.72
C SER A 49 21.92 -9.42 4.86
N LEU A 50 22.01 -8.11 4.65
CA LEU A 50 23.08 -7.31 5.24
C LEU A 50 22.99 -7.37 6.78
N PRO A 51 24.09 -7.03 7.50
CA PRO A 51 24.05 -6.94 8.95
C PRO A 51 22.94 -6.03 9.44
N LEU A 52 22.19 -6.52 10.44
CA LEU A 52 21.13 -5.74 11.07
C LEU A 52 21.77 -4.72 12.01
N VAL A 53 21.48 -3.45 11.79
CA VAL A 53 22.08 -2.32 12.50
C VAL A 53 21.02 -1.52 13.28
N PRO A 54 21.39 -0.90 14.42
CA PRO A 54 20.45 -0.13 15.24
C PRO A 54 19.88 1.09 14.50
N GLU A 55 20.63 1.64 13.54
CA GLU A 55 20.22 2.76 12.70
C GLU A 55 18.93 2.45 11.93
N ASN A 56 18.76 1.20 11.50
CA ASN A 56 17.55 0.69 10.83
C ASN A 56 16.64 -0.13 11.76
N GLY A 57 16.74 0.06 13.08
CA GLY A 57 15.93 -0.62 14.06
C GLY A 57 16.05 -2.14 14.04
N TYR A 58 17.18 -2.67 13.57
CA TYR A 58 17.44 -4.09 13.31
C TYR A 58 16.45 -4.73 12.31
N ALA A 59 15.85 -3.92 11.44
CA ALA A 59 15.09 -4.41 10.28
C ALA A 59 16.04 -4.72 9.12
N GLY A 60 15.70 -5.73 8.34
CA GLY A 60 16.50 -6.12 7.19
C GLY A 60 15.72 -6.99 6.20
N VAL A 61 16.35 -7.22 5.06
CA VAL A 61 15.81 -7.99 3.96
C VAL A 61 16.83 -9.01 3.49
N ALA A 62 16.41 -10.27 3.37
CA ALA A 62 17.17 -11.32 2.69
C ALA A 62 16.62 -11.44 1.25
N PRO A 63 17.37 -11.00 0.22
CA PRO A 63 16.90 -11.04 -1.17
C PRO A 63 16.99 -12.45 -1.73
N LEU A 64 15.94 -12.92 -2.39
CA LEU A 64 15.86 -14.18 -3.12
C LEU A 64 15.92 -13.91 -4.62
N ASN A 65 16.78 -14.62 -5.34
CA ASN A 65 16.95 -14.50 -6.78
C ASN A 65 17.01 -15.88 -7.43
N GLY A 66 16.71 -15.95 -8.73
CA GLY A 66 16.83 -17.20 -9.49
C GLY A 66 15.75 -18.23 -9.15
N LEU A 67 14.63 -17.80 -8.59
CA LEU A 67 13.48 -18.66 -8.33
C LEU A 67 12.80 -19.06 -9.63
N SER A 68 12.16 -20.23 -9.65
CA SER A 68 11.34 -20.67 -10.78
C SER A 68 9.99 -19.96 -10.78
N PRO A 69 9.47 -19.54 -11.94
CA PRO A 69 8.16 -18.92 -12.05
C PRO A 69 7.02 -19.87 -11.63
N ASN A 70 5.94 -19.30 -11.15
CA ASN A 70 4.72 -19.99 -10.72
C ASN A 70 4.98 -21.22 -9.84
N THR A 71 6.00 -21.13 -8.97
CA THR A 71 6.49 -22.22 -8.12
C THR A 71 6.26 -21.90 -6.65
N ARG A 72 5.72 -22.87 -5.90
CA ARG A 72 5.52 -22.78 -4.47
C ARG A 72 6.80 -23.11 -3.72
N TYR A 73 7.17 -22.24 -2.79
CA TYR A 73 8.28 -22.39 -1.86
C TYR A 73 7.78 -22.33 -0.43
N TYR A 74 8.29 -23.24 0.41
CA TYR A 74 8.19 -23.12 1.86
C TYR A 74 9.46 -22.45 2.36
N TYR A 75 9.35 -21.67 3.44
CA TYR A 75 10.50 -20.90 3.87
C TYR A 75 10.56 -20.71 5.40
N ALA A 76 11.75 -20.41 5.90
CA ALA A 76 11.98 -19.86 7.22
C ALA A 76 12.95 -18.68 7.13
N LEU A 77 12.73 -17.69 7.98
CA LEU A 77 13.64 -16.56 8.18
C LEU A 77 14.11 -16.59 9.63
N THR A 78 15.43 -16.77 9.83
CA THR A 78 16.02 -16.96 11.17
C THR A 78 17.26 -16.10 11.36
N LEU A 79 17.70 -15.93 12.63
CA LEU A 79 19.00 -15.33 12.96
C LEU A 79 20.10 -16.41 13.09
N SER A 80 19.75 -17.69 12.95
CA SER A 80 20.66 -18.81 13.07
C SER A 80 21.18 -19.22 11.70
N ASP A 81 22.47 -19.58 11.65
CA ASP A 81 23.13 -20.19 10.48
C ASP A 81 22.82 -21.69 10.31
N ARG A 82 21.99 -22.26 11.17
CA ARG A 82 21.54 -23.65 11.11
C ARG A 82 20.15 -23.74 10.48
N PRO A 83 19.90 -24.77 9.66
CA PRO A 83 18.58 -24.97 9.08
C PRO A 83 17.51 -25.14 10.17
N PRO A 84 16.26 -24.70 9.93
CA PRO A 84 15.19 -24.87 10.88
C PRO A 84 14.89 -26.35 11.12
N SER A 85 14.47 -26.69 12.34
CA SER A 85 14.09 -28.06 12.64
C SER A 85 12.76 -28.43 11.97
N PRO A 86 12.67 -29.58 11.26
CA PRO A 86 11.41 -30.06 10.68
C PRO A 86 10.25 -30.20 11.70
N ASN A 87 10.55 -30.39 12.98
CA ASN A 87 9.56 -30.47 14.05
C ASN A 87 8.79 -29.15 14.31
N LEU A 88 9.22 -28.03 13.69
CA LEU A 88 8.53 -26.73 13.76
C LEU A 88 7.49 -26.57 12.64
N ALA A 89 7.31 -27.55 11.79
CA ALA A 89 6.32 -27.51 10.72
C ALA A 89 4.87 -27.34 11.22
N PRO A 90 3.96 -26.78 10.40
CA PRO A 90 4.20 -26.33 9.03
C PRO A 90 4.90 -24.98 8.95
N PHE A 91 5.78 -24.81 7.98
CA PHE A 91 6.42 -23.54 7.69
C PHE A 91 5.57 -22.67 6.75
N PRO A 92 5.70 -21.33 6.79
CA PRO A 92 5.04 -20.43 5.86
C PRO A 92 5.48 -20.67 4.42
N GLN A 93 4.66 -20.20 3.47
CA GLN A 93 4.86 -20.44 2.06
C GLN A 93 4.52 -19.22 1.22
N PHE A 94 5.10 -19.16 0.03
CA PHE A 94 4.66 -18.25 -1.04
C PHE A 94 4.76 -18.94 -2.40
N THR A 95 4.06 -18.41 -3.40
CA THR A 95 4.17 -18.86 -4.79
C THR A 95 4.66 -17.70 -5.64
N THR A 96 5.76 -17.89 -6.38
CA THR A 96 6.28 -16.90 -7.33
C THR A 96 5.24 -16.55 -8.37
N PHE A 97 5.36 -15.37 -8.96
CA PHE A 97 4.46 -14.94 -10.02
C PHE A 97 4.67 -15.72 -11.32
N PRO A 98 3.67 -15.79 -12.20
CA PRO A 98 3.84 -16.32 -13.52
C PRO A 98 4.81 -15.46 -14.34
N PRO A 99 5.37 -15.98 -15.44
CA PRO A 99 6.19 -15.20 -16.36
C PRO A 99 5.52 -13.90 -16.79
N VAL A 100 6.32 -12.86 -16.99
CA VAL A 100 5.84 -11.55 -17.45
C VAL A 100 5.14 -11.69 -18.80
N GLY A 101 3.95 -11.09 -18.93
CA GLY A 101 3.11 -11.14 -20.13
C GLY A 101 2.19 -12.37 -20.23
N GLU A 102 2.35 -13.37 -19.37
CA GLU A 102 1.48 -14.55 -19.38
C GLU A 102 0.06 -14.20 -18.90
N ARG A 103 -0.95 -14.56 -19.68
CA ARG A 103 -2.37 -14.27 -19.40
C ARG A 103 -2.98 -15.35 -18.52
N VAL A 104 -2.71 -15.28 -17.23
CA VAL A 104 -3.22 -16.20 -16.21
C VAL A 104 -4.25 -15.49 -15.35
N SER A 105 -5.40 -16.12 -15.14
CA SER A 105 -6.41 -15.62 -14.20
C SER A 105 -5.90 -15.69 -12.77
N PHE A 106 -6.18 -14.68 -11.97
CA PHE A 106 -5.71 -14.60 -10.58
C PHE A 106 -6.61 -13.70 -9.74
N SER A 107 -6.44 -13.78 -8.43
CA SER A 107 -7.07 -12.86 -7.49
C SER A 107 -6.07 -12.27 -6.50
N PHE A 108 -6.38 -11.08 -5.98
CA PHE A 108 -5.62 -10.44 -4.93
C PHE A 108 -6.54 -9.64 -4.01
N ALA A 109 -6.14 -9.49 -2.74
CA ALA A 109 -6.83 -8.66 -1.77
C ALA A 109 -6.24 -7.24 -1.76
N PHE A 110 -7.05 -6.24 -1.38
CA PHE A 110 -6.56 -4.89 -1.12
C PHE A 110 -7.40 -4.16 -0.08
N GLY A 111 -6.82 -3.13 0.51
CA GLY A 111 -7.50 -2.23 1.42
C GLY A 111 -6.52 -1.34 2.20
N SER A 112 -7.07 -0.52 3.11
CA SER A 112 -6.32 0.47 3.90
C SER A 112 -6.91 0.67 5.28
N CYS A 113 -6.28 1.53 6.08
CA CYS A 113 -6.78 2.03 7.35
C CYS A 113 -6.94 0.94 8.41
N PHE A 114 -5.79 0.48 8.93
CA PHE A 114 -5.74 -0.50 10.00
C PHE A 114 -5.30 0.13 11.33
N ARG A 115 -6.26 0.33 12.22
CA ARG A 115 -6.05 0.73 13.62
C ARG A 115 -6.72 -0.30 14.52
N PRO A 116 -5.97 -1.24 15.12
CA PRO A 116 -6.57 -2.32 15.91
C PRO A 116 -7.37 -1.75 17.09
N GLU A 117 -8.63 -2.16 17.23
CA GLU A 117 -9.52 -1.69 18.31
C GLU A 117 -8.96 -2.00 19.70
N ASN A 118 -8.29 -3.13 19.83
CA ASN A 118 -7.69 -3.62 21.08
C ASN A 118 -6.62 -4.69 20.78
N GLU A 119 -6.16 -5.39 21.81
CA GLU A 119 -5.15 -6.46 21.65
C GLU A 119 -5.62 -7.64 20.78
N ASN A 120 -6.94 -7.81 20.62
CA ASN A 120 -7.54 -8.85 19.77
C ASN A 120 -7.93 -8.31 18.37
N GLY A 121 -7.50 -7.10 18.00
CA GLY A 121 -7.77 -6.48 16.72
C GLY A 121 -7.20 -7.24 15.53
N GLY A 122 -7.67 -6.90 14.34
CA GLY A 122 -7.26 -7.52 13.07
C GLY A 122 -8.12 -8.70 12.63
N ARG A 123 -9.36 -8.82 13.10
CA ARG A 123 -10.27 -9.90 12.70
C ARG A 123 -10.47 -9.98 11.18
N ILE A 124 -10.41 -8.85 10.48
CA ILE A 124 -10.50 -8.77 9.03
C ILE A 124 -9.43 -9.65 8.34
N PHE A 125 -8.22 -9.71 8.90
CA PHE A 125 -7.13 -10.52 8.35
C PHE A 125 -7.37 -12.03 8.48
N ASN A 126 -8.17 -12.46 9.46
CA ASN A 126 -8.63 -13.85 9.52
C ASN A 126 -9.60 -14.18 8.37
N ALA A 127 -10.43 -13.23 7.94
CA ALA A 127 -11.30 -13.42 6.78
C ALA A 127 -10.48 -13.52 5.48
N ILE A 128 -9.48 -12.65 5.30
CA ILE A 128 -8.55 -12.71 4.16
C ILE A 128 -7.78 -14.05 4.15
N GLU A 129 -7.30 -14.50 5.32
CA GLU A 129 -6.59 -15.79 5.43
C GLU A 129 -7.48 -16.98 5.09
N ARG A 130 -8.76 -16.97 5.48
CA ARG A 130 -9.73 -18.00 5.04
C ARG A 130 -9.91 -17.98 3.51
N MET A 131 -10.05 -16.78 2.91
CA MET A 131 -10.11 -16.63 1.45
C MET A 131 -8.86 -17.18 0.77
N ARG A 132 -7.66 -16.87 1.31
CA ARG A 132 -6.39 -17.40 0.79
C ARG A 132 -6.35 -18.92 0.76
N GLN A 133 -6.91 -19.57 1.79
CA GLN A 133 -6.95 -21.03 1.87
C GLN A 133 -7.98 -21.66 0.93
N GLN A 134 -9.06 -20.96 0.62
CA GLN A 134 -10.16 -21.44 -0.21
C GLN A 134 -9.97 -21.15 -1.70
N GLU A 135 -9.21 -20.10 -2.02
CA GLU A 135 -9.04 -19.57 -3.35
C GLU A 135 -7.56 -19.32 -3.66
N ASP A 136 -7.24 -19.09 -4.95
CA ASP A 136 -5.89 -18.74 -5.39
C ASP A 136 -5.61 -17.25 -5.19
N LEU A 137 -5.57 -16.81 -3.92
CA LEU A 137 -5.21 -15.44 -3.55
C LEU A 137 -3.68 -15.29 -3.60
N ARG A 138 -3.19 -14.44 -4.51
CA ARG A 138 -1.77 -14.38 -4.86
C ARG A 138 -0.97 -13.37 -4.04
N PHE A 139 -1.57 -12.26 -3.62
CA PHE A 139 -0.95 -11.22 -2.80
C PHE A 139 -2.00 -10.30 -2.19
N ILE A 140 -1.55 -9.42 -1.28
CA ILE A 140 -2.33 -8.32 -0.74
C ILE A 140 -1.68 -6.97 -1.06
N LEU A 141 -2.49 -5.98 -1.44
CA LEU A 141 -2.12 -4.57 -1.51
C LEU A 141 -2.64 -3.84 -0.26
N MET A 142 -1.74 -3.33 0.55
CA MET A 142 -2.05 -2.52 1.72
C MET A 142 -1.76 -1.06 1.37
N ILE A 143 -2.82 -0.29 1.09
CA ILE A 143 -2.72 1.00 0.39
C ILE A 143 -2.92 2.21 1.31
N GLY A 144 -2.08 2.28 2.35
CA GLY A 144 -2.01 3.39 3.30
C GLY A 144 -2.61 3.09 4.67
N ASP A 145 -2.18 3.87 5.66
CA ASP A 145 -2.64 3.81 7.05
C ASP A 145 -2.46 2.42 7.68
N GLN A 146 -1.26 1.85 7.53
CA GLN A 146 -0.91 0.57 8.14
C GLN A 146 -0.64 0.72 9.65
N ILE A 147 -0.48 1.96 10.10
CA ILE A 147 -0.42 2.40 11.50
C ILE A 147 -1.13 3.74 11.64
N TYR A 148 -1.52 4.07 12.85
CA TYR A 148 -2.06 5.38 13.25
C TYR A 148 -1.13 6.01 14.28
N ALA A 149 -0.01 6.57 13.83
CA ALA A 149 1.03 7.12 14.70
C ALA A 149 0.59 8.39 15.45
N ASP A 150 -0.40 9.08 14.92
CA ASP A 150 -1.02 10.30 15.45
C ASP A 150 -2.26 10.07 16.31
N ALA A 151 -2.77 8.85 16.37
CA ALA A 151 -3.89 8.49 17.23
C ALA A 151 -3.38 8.10 18.63
N ALA A 152 -3.47 9.00 19.60
CA ALA A 152 -3.01 8.77 20.97
C ALA A 152 -3.69 7.58 21.68
N LEU A 153 -4.88 7.17 21.21
CA LEU A 153 -5.55 5.95 21.67
C LEU A 153 -5.33 4.83 20.67
N GLN A 154 -5.10 3.62 21.16
CA GLN A 154 -5.00 2.39 20.34
C GLN A 154 -3.76 2.34 19.40
N ASN A 155 -2.71 3.09 19.71
CA ASN A 155 -1.43 3.03 18.99
C ASN A 155 -0.29 2.38 19.79
N GLY A 156 -0.56 1.89 20.98
CA GLY A 156 0.39 1.19 21.85
C GLY A 156 1.28 2.08 22.71
N ILE A 157 1.43 3.37 22.37
CA ILE A 157 2.27 4.31 23.14
C ILE A 157 1.47 5.35 23.94
N GLY A 158 0.15 5.44 23.72
CA GLY A 158 -0.74 6.32 24.48
C GLY A 158 -0.57 7.82 24.21
N LYS A 159 0.13 8.20 23.14
CA LYS A 159 0.38 9.58 22.70
C LYS A 159 0.64 9.63 21.20
N ILE A 160 0.74 10.82 20.63
CA ILE A 160 1.16 11.02 19.24
C ILE A 160 2.67 10.74 19.12
N ALA A 161 3.10 9.93 18.14
CA ALA A 161 4.51 9.65 17.90
C ALA A 161 5.23 10.89 17.38
N CYS A 162 6.38 11.24 17.99
CA CYS A 162 7.13 12.45 17.69
C CYS A 162 8.61 12.20 17.35
N ASN A 163 9.09 10.96 17.50
CA ASN A 163 10.48 10.56 17.19
C ASN A 163 10.51 9.13 16.65
N LEU A 164 11.64 8.76 16.04
CA LEU A 164 11.82 7.48 15.36
C LEU A 164 11.49 6.27 16.25
N GLN A 165 11.90 6.29 17.53
CA GLN A 165 11.65 5.18 18.43
C GLN A 165 10.14 5.00 18.71
N GLU A 166 9.41 6.09 18.89
CA GLU A 166 7.95 6.07 19.08
C GLU A 166 7.22 5.54 17.85
N TYR A 167 7.63 5.94 16.63
CA TYR A 167 7.08 5.35 15.39
C TYR A 167 7.35 3.85 15.29
N ARG A 168 8.57 3.40 15.63
CA ARG A 168 8.92 1.98 15.67
C ARG A 168 8.07 1.18 16.68
N GLU A 169 7.73 1.79 17.81
CA GLU A 169 6.85 1.19 18.82
C GLU A 169 5.41 1.08 18.33
N VAL A 170 4.90 2.07 17.62
CA VAL A 170 3.57 1.99 17.00
C VAL A 170 3.51 0.88 15.96
N TYR A 171 4.54 0.75 15.08
CA TYR A 171 4.63 -0.39 14.16
C TYR A 171 4.66 -1.72 14.92
N ALA A 172 5.50 -1.83 15.96
CA ALA A 172 5.61 -3.05 16.75
C ALA A 172 4.27 -3.42 17.40
N TYR A 173 3.56 -2.46 17.97
CA TYR A 173 2.23 -2.66 18.53
C TYR A 173 1.23 -3.15 17.48
N THR A 174 1.11 -2.45 16.37
CA THR A 174 0.11 -2.74 15.34
C THR A 174 0.40 -4.06 14.62
N TRP A 175 1.64 -4.29 14.22
CA TRP A 175 2.04 -5.44 13.40
C TRP A 175 2.28 -6.73 14.21
N SER A 176 2.32 -6.64 15.54
CA SER A 176 2.33 -7.83 16.40
C SER A 176 0.97 -8.53 16.52
N ARG A 177 -0.12 -7.93 15.96
CA ARG A 177 -1.45 -8.56 15.98
C ARG A 177 -1.40 -9.90 15.26
N THR A 178 -1.75 -10.96 15.97
CA THR A 178 -1.65 -12.35 15.48
C THR A 178 -2.32 -12.58 14.13
N PRO A 179 -3.55 -12.06 13.85
CA PRO A 179 -4.18 -12.26 12.54
C PRO A 179 -3.39 -11.64 11.40
N LEU A 180 -2.91 -10.39 11.57
CA LEU A 180 -2.10 -9.70 10.56
C LEU A 180 -0.76 -10.43 10.34
N ARG A 181 -0.05 -10.75 11.42
CA ARG A 181 1.23 -11.45 11.35
C ARG A 181 1.11 -12.77 10.59
N ARG A 182 0.12 -13.60 10.93
CA ARG A 182 -0.14 -14.89 10.26
C ARG A 182 -0.42 -14.70 8.76
N LEU A 183 -1.20 -13.67 8.40
CA LEU A 183 -1.48 -13.37 7.00
C LEU A 183 -0.21 -13.01 6.25
N LEU A 184 0.58 -12.06 6.77
CA LEU A 184 1.80 -11.56 6.13
C LEU A 184 2.92 -12.62 6.03
N GLU A 185 2.93 -13.61 6.89
CA GLU A 185 3.81 -14.78 6.79
C GLU A 185 3.47 -15.68 5.58
N ASN A 186 2.22 -15.69 5.11
CA ASN A 186 1.72 -16.63 4.11
C ASN A 186 1.18 -15.99 2.83
N LEU A 187 1.04 -14.68 2.80
CA LEU A 187 0.54 -13.94 1.64
C LEU A 187 1.49 -12.79 1.34
N PRO A 188 2.12 -12.77 0.15
CA PRO A 188 2.99 -11.68 -0.26
C PRO A 188 2.29 -10.34 -0.18
N ALA A 189 2.99 -9.31 0.32
CA ALA A 189 2.41 -7.99 0.57
C ALA A 189 3.14 -6.89 -0.20
N PHE A 190 2.35 -5.99 -0.78
CA PHE A 190 2.79 -4.74 -1.42
C PHE A 190 2.16 -3.59 -0.65
N MET A 191 2.96 -2.64 -0.19
CA MET A 191 2.53 -1.62 0.74
C MET A 191 2.93 -0.22 0.26
N ILE A 192 2.09 0.76 0.56
CA ILE A 192 2.39 2.19 0.37
C ILE A 192 1.82 2.96 1.56
N LEU A 193 2.46 4.08 1.92
CA LEU A 193 1.97 4.96 2.99
C LEU A 193 0.75 5.77 2.58
N ASP A 194 0.02 6.26 3.60
CA ASP A 194 -0.82 7.45 3.49
C ASP A 194 -0.44 8.46 4.58
N ASP A 195 -1.36 9.17 5.20
CA ASP A 195 -1.00 10.25 6.15
C ASP A 195 -0.70 9.76 7.56
N HIS A 196 -1.43 8.79 8.07
CA HIS A 196 -1.31 8.33 9.46
C HIS A 196 0.01 7.61 9.79
N GLU A 197 0.80 7.25 8.79
CA GLU A 197 2.20 6.86 9.00
C GLU A 197 3.06 8.03 9.50
N VAL A 198 2.58 9.27 9.31
CA VAL A 198 3.25 10.50 9.77
C VAL A 198 2.35 11.30 10.71
N ASP A 199 1.24 11.83 10.20
CA ASP A 199 0.21 12.59 10.93
C ASP A 199 -0.99 12.90 10.00
N ASP A 200 -2.21 12.97 10.57
CA ASP A 200 -3.48 13.24 9.88
C ASP A 200 -3.39 14.47 8.97
N ASP A 201 -3.74 14.31 7.70
CA ASP A 201 -3.75 15.36 6.67
C ASP A 201 -2.43 16.14 6.50
N TRP A 202 -1.28 15.59 6.91
CA TRP A 202 -0.01 16.29 6.77
C TRP A 202 0.36 16.55 5.31
N ARG A 203 1.05 17.67 5.07
CA ARG A 203 1.54 18.09 3.75
C ARG A 203 2.66 19.10 3.88
N TRP A 204 3.38 19.31 2.81
CA TRP A 204 4.31 20.43 2.72
C TRP A 204 3.55 21.73 2.44
N LEU A 205 3.85 22.79 3.19
CA LEU A 205 3.50 24.16 2.83
C LEU A 205 4.52 24.77 1.88
N ASP A 206 5.77 24.38 2.03
CA ASP A 206 6.88 24.80 1.20
C ASP A 206 7.87 23.64 1.11
N MET A 207 7.93 23.01 -0.07
CA MET A 207 8.79 21.86 -0.30
C MET A 207 10.26 22.24 -0.37
N GLU A 208 10.60 23.42 -0.88
CA GLU A 208 11.99 23.89 -0.95
C GLU A 208 12.56 24.14 0.43
N ARG A 209 11.78 24.77 1.31
CA ARG A 209 12.13 25.00 2.72
C ARG A 209 11.86 23.81 3.61
N ARG A 210 11.21 22.77 3.11
CA ARG A 210 10.81 21.58 3.86
C ARG A 210 9.98 21.90 5.11
N TRP A 211 8.99 22.71 4.92
CA TRP A 211 8.08 23.09 5.97
C TRP A 211 6.79 22.28 5.89
N ALA A 212 6.68 21.26 6.74
CA ALA A 212 5.49 20.43 6.87
C ALA A 212 4.46 21.06 7.82
N HIS A 213 3.20 20.74 7.57
CA HIS A 213 2.07 21.28 8.32
C HIS A 213 0.92 20.27 8.41
N ILE A 214 0.21 20.32 9.54
CA ILE A 214 -1.11 19.73 9.71
C ILE A 214 -2.16 20.84 9.69
N PRO A 215 -3.44 20.55 9.38
CA PRO A 215 -4.50 21.56 9.34
C PRO A 215 -4.60 22.39 10.62
N TRP A 216 -4.83 23.69 10.50
CA TRP A 216 -4.88 24.61 11.66
C TRP A 216 -5.98 24.25 12.67
N TRP A 217 -7.11 23.70 12.22
CA TRP A 217 -8.19 23.25 13.10
C TRP A 217 -7.76 22.06 13.94
N ASP A 218 -6.97 21.13 13.41
CA ASP A 218 -6.43 20.03 14.15
C ASP A 218 -5.41 20.50 15.18
N GLN A 219 -4.52 21.44 14.84
CA GLN A 219 -3.64 22.10 15.81
C GLN A 219 -4.43 22.77 16.93
N ALA A 220 -5.51 23.50 16.59
CA ALA A 220 -6.36 24.16 17.58
C ALA A 220 -7.08 23.12 18.47
N GLN A 221 -7.56 22.04 17.91
CA GLN A 221 -8.20 20.95 18.66
C GLN A 221 -7.21 20.28 19.63
N ARG A 222 -5.99 19.98 19.17
CA ARG A 222 -4.92 19.43 20.02
C ARG A 222 -4.55 20.39 21.14
N TRP A 223 -4.48 21.69 20.84
CA TRP A 223 -4.26 22.72 21.87
C TRP A 223 -5.36 22.76 22.93
N LEU A 224 -6.62 22.74 22.50
CA LEU A 224 -7.78 22.73 23.40
C LEU A 224 -7.83 21.46 24.27
N ARG A 225 -7.37 20.33 23.75
CA ARG A 225 -7.27 19.05 24.47
C ARG A 225 -6.03 18.96 25.38
N GLY A 226 -5.19 19.98 25.42
CA GLY A 226 -4.01 20.02 26.28
C GLY A 226 -2.81 19.20 25.80
N TYR A 227 -2.77 18.83 24.51
CA TYR A 227 -1.59 18.12 23.97
C TYR A 227 -0.33 18.98 24.10
N PRO A 228 0.84 18.38 24.40
CA PRO A 228 2.08 19.13 24.52
C PRO A 228 2.52 19.71 23.16
N PRO A 229 3.38 20.77 23.14
CA PRO A 229 3.76 21.46 21.91
C PRO A 229 4.33 20.56 20.80
N GLN A 230 5.12 19.55 21.14
CA GLN A 230 5.72 18.60 20.20
C GLN A 230 4.67 17.74 19.46
N GLU A 231 3.51 17.54 20.04
CA GLU A 231 2.39 16.79 19.44
C GLU A 231 1.45 17.69 18.62
N ARG A 232 1.60 19.03 18.70
CA ARG A 232 0.77 19.99 17.97
C ARG A 232 1.37 20.46 16.65
N HIS A 233 2.64 20.19 16.44
CA HIS A 233 3.41 20.61 15.27
C HIS A 233 4.13 19.43 14.64
N ILE A 234 4.50 19.59 13.37
CA ILE A 234 5.21 18.58 12.61
C ILE A 234 6.55 19.13 12.09
N PRO A 235 7.58 19.20 12.95
CA PRO A 235 8.90 19.64 12.52
C PRO A 235 9.50 18.66 11.50
N LEU A 236 10.43 19.14 10.67
CA LEU A 236 11.09 18.34 9.64
C LEU A 236 11.66 17.03 10.20
N LYS A 237 12.28 17.08 11.39
CA LYS A 237 12.85 15.88 12.04
C LYS A 237 11.78 14.80 12.28
N ARG A 238 10.57 15.19 12.68
CA ARG A 238 9.46 14.26 12.89
C ARG A 238 9.03 13.60 11.58
N VAL A 239 8.96 14.35 10.47
CA VAL A 239 8.68 13.77 9.15
C VAL A 239 9.77 12.78 8.73
N GLN A 240 11.05 13.14 8.94
CA GLN A 240 12.17 12.24 8.65
C GLN A 240 12.10 10.96 9.48
N ASP A 241 11.79 11.06 10.77
CA ASP A 241 11.67 9.92 11.67
C ASP A 241 10.51 8.99 11.27
N ALA A 242 9.38 9.57 10.92
CA ALA A 242 8.22 8.82 10.44
C ALA A 242 8.52 8.08 9.12
N LEU A 243 9.10 8.78 8.14
CA LEU A 243 9.44 8.18 6.85
C LEU A 243 10.61 7.18 6.96
N GLN A 244 11.52 7.35 7.92
CA GLN A 244 12.51 6.33 8.23
C GLN A 244 11.85 5.08 8.82
N ALA A 245 10.89 5.23 9.75
CA ALA A 245 10.15 4.09 10.28
C ALA A 245 9.32 3.39 9.19
N TYR A 246 8.69 4.14 8.28
CA TYR A 246 8.04 3.59 7.10
C TYR A 246 9.03 2.79 6.23
N TRP A 247 10.21 3.35 5.94
CA TRP A 247 11.25 2.67 5.19
C TRP A 247 11.63 1.34 5.83
N GLU A 248 11.88 1.34 7.13
CA GLU A 248 12.26 0.13 7.89
C GLU A 248 11.22 -0.98 7.83
N HIS A 249 9.93 -0.64 7.78
CA HIS A 249 8.84 -1.62 7.87
C HIS A 249 8.19 -1.95 6.53
N GLN A 250 8.01 -0.97 5.65
CA GLN A 250 7.29 -1.12 4.39
C GLN A 250 8.22 -0.94 3.18
N GLY A 251 9.04 0.11 3.19
CA GLY A 251 9.83 0.51 2.02
C GLY A 251 10.95 -0.45 1.64
N MET A 252 11.64 -1.07 2.62
CA MET A 252 12.79 -1.94 2.37
C MET A 252 12.45 -3.19 1.53
N HIS A 253 11.23 -3.67 1.63
CA HIS A 253 10.79 -4.88 0.91
C HIS A 253 9.83 -4.59 -0.24
N ALA A 254 9.64 -3.32 -0.61
CA ALA A 254 8.91 -2.94 -1.81
C ALA A 254 9.66 -3.42 -3.08
N PRO A 255 8.97 -3.61 -4.20
CA PRO A 255 9.61 -3.94 -5.47
C PRO A 255 10.39 -2.74 -6.04
N HIS A 256 10.70 -2.79 -7.32
CA HIS A 256 11.48 -1.76 -7.98
C HIS A 256 10.82 -0.37 -7.94
N TYR A 257 11.50 0.59 -7.34
CA TYR A 257 11.08 2.00 -7.31
C TYR A 257 11.30 2.67 -8.67
N GLU A 258 10.29 3.37 -9.19
CA GLU A 258 10.40 4.15 -10.44
C GLU A 258 11.34 5.35 -10.26
N LEU A 259 11.38 5.93 -9.07
CA LEU A 259 12.34 6.95 -8.66
C LEU A 259 13.04 6.45 -7.41
N PRO A 260 14.29 5.98 -7.50
CA PRO A 260 14.97 5.38 -6.37
C PRO A 260 14.96 6.28 -5.13
N PRO A 261 14.57 5.77 -3.96
CA PRO A 261 14.62 6.54 -2.72
C PRO A 261 16.06 6.93 -2.40
N ALA A 262 16.23 8.13 -1.85
CA ALA A 262 17.53 8.54 -1.36
C ALA A 262 17.84 7.81 -0.05
N LEU A 263 18.96 7.10 0.01
CA LEU A 263 19.46 6.45 1.22
C LEU A 263 20.82 7.06 1.59
N ASN A 264 21.08 7.17 2.90
CA ASN A 264 22.41 7.54 3.38
C ASN A 264 23.37 6.34 3.38
N GLU A 265 24.61 6.53 3.81
CA GLU A 265 25.67 5.50 3.81
C GLU A 265 25.33 4.25 4.65
N VAL A 266 24.45 4.37 5.64
CA VAL A 266 23.99 3.26 6.49
C VAL A 266 22.61 2.73 6.09
N GLY A 267 22.12 3.11 4.89
CA GLY A 267 20.86 2.62 4.33
C GLY A 267 19.59 3.22 4.94
N GLN A 268 19.68 4.33 5.67
CA GLN A 268 18.51 5.05 6.17
C GLN A 268 17.91 5.94 5.10
N TYR A 269 16.59 6.05 5.12
CA TYR A 269 15.86 6.93 4.22
C TYR A 269 16.20 8.40 4.46
N ALA A 270 16.51 9.10 3.40
CA ALA A 270 16.72 10.54 3.39
C ALA A 270 15.62 11.22 2.56
N LEU A 271 15.11 12.33 3.06
CA LEU A 271 14.15 13.12 2.28
C LEU A 271 14.76 13.56 0.94
N PRO A 272 14.08 13.29 -0.18
CA PRO A 272 14.60 13.65 -1.50
C PRO A 272 14.79 15.16 -1.63
N LYS A 273 15.75 15.57 -2.45
CA LYS A 273 15.96 16.98 -2.79
C LYS A 273 15.18 17.31 -4.07
N GLY A 274 14.30 18.30 -4.00
CA GLY A 274 13.45 18.69 -5.13
C GLY A 274 12.51 17.56 -5.57
N ASP A 275 12.23 17.45 -6.86
CA ASP A 275 11.31 16.47 -7.44
C ASP A 275 11.97 15.11 -7.78
N SER A 276 13.14 14.82 -7.21
CA SER A 276 13.99 13.70 -7.62
C SER A 276 13.69 12.37 -6.95
N GLY A 277 12.76 12.31 -6.01
CA GLY A 277 12.48 11.07 -5.28
C GLY A 277 11.00 10.89 -5.00
N SER A 278 10.56 9.65 -5.01
CA SER A 278 9.23 9.29 -4.55
C SER A 278 9.29 7.84 -4.06
N LEU A 279 8.32 7.45 -3.26
CA LEU A 279 8.15 6.07 -2.82
C LEU A 279 7.24 5.26 -3.77
N ALA A 280 6.93 5.82 -4.94
CA ALA A 280 6.18 5.12 -5.98
C ALA A 280 6.98 3.98 -6.59
N TYR A 281 6.32 2.86 -6.81
CA TYR A 281 6.93 1.68 -7.39
C TYR A 281 6.00 0.95 -8.35
N THR A 282 6.57 0.05 -9.14
CA THR A 282 5.82 -0.76 -10.10
C THR A 282 6.12 -2.24 -9.91
N PHE A 283 5.17 -3.08 -10.31
CA PHE A 283 5.36 -4.50 -10.43
C PHE A 283 4.38 -5.09 -11.47
N THR A 284 4.59 -6.34 -11.83
CA THR A 284 3.73 -7.05 -12.78
C THR A 284 3.34 -8.42 -12.23
N PHE A 285 2.14 -8.87 -12.54
CA PHE A 285 1.69 -10.23 -12.36
C PHE A 285 1.21 -10.78 -13.70
N GLY A 286 2.03 -11.63 -14.34
CA GLY A 286 1.70 -12.12 -15.67
C GLY A 286 1.36 -11.00 -16.65
N GLY A 287 0.12 -11.01 -17.16
CA GLY A 287 -0.43 -9.99 -18.08
C GLY A 287 -1.02 -8.74 -17.43
N ALA A 288 -0.85 -8.55 -16.12
CA ALA A 288 -1.29 -7.34 -15.42
C ALA A 288 -0.11 -6.50 -14.94
N ALA A 289 -0.21 -5.18 -15.08
CA ALA A 289 0.80 -4.21 -14.65
C ALA A 289 0.24 -3.27 -13.57
N PHE A 290 1.05 -2.93 -12.58
CA PHE A 290 0.68 -2.12 -11.43
C PHE A 290 1.62 -0.92 -11.29
N PHE A 291 1.05 0.26 -11.09
CA PHE A 291 1.76 1.45 -10.65
C PHE A 291 1.19 1.89 -9.29
N VAL A 292 1.99 1.80 -8.25
CA VAL A 292 1.62 2.20 -6.90
C VAL A 292 2.14 3.61 -6.66
N MET A 293 1.21 4.56 -6.57
CA MET A 293 1.50 5.99 -6.45
C MET A 293 1.86 6.35 -5.00
N ASP A 294 2.88 7.17 -4.85
CA ASP A 294 3.17 7.90 -3.62
C ASP A 294 2.40 9.23 -3.64
N THR A 295 1.32 9.29 -2.91
CA THR A 295 0.47 10.48 -2.86
C THR A 295 0.84 11.44 -1.72
N ARG A 296 1.89 11.15 -0.94
CA ARG A 296 2.22 11.90 0.29
C ARG A 296 3.57 12.61 0.27
N THR A 297 4.66 11.93 -0.07
CA THR A 297 6.00 12.49 0.16
C THR A 297 6.31 13.75 -0.65
N MET A 298 5.62 13.95 -1.77
CA MET A 298 5.76 15.14 -2.62
C MET A 298 4.55 16.08 -2.55
N ARG A 299 3.59 15.82 -1.66
CA ARG A 299 2.35 16.59 -1.56
C ARG A 299 2.60 18.00 -1.05
N VAL A 300 2.41 19.00 -1.92
CA VAL A 300 2.47 20.42 -1.58
C VAL A 300 1.09 21.05 -1.76
N ARG A 301 0.65 21.80 -0.78
CA ARG A 301 -0.57 22.57 -0.89
C ARG A 301 -0.47 23.91 -0.16
N ASN A 302 -0.28 24.97 -0.94
CA ASN A 302 -0.29 26.33 -0.47
C ASN A 302 -1.11 27.22 -1.43
N ARG A 303 -1.06 28.53 -1.27
CA ARG A 303 -1.80 29.47 -2.14
C ARG A 303 -1.25 29.54 -3.56
N ARG A 304 0.03 29.22 -3.78
CA ARG A 304 0.75 29.36 -5.06
C ARG A 304 0.92 28.03 -5.77
N GLN A 305 1.09 26.94 -5.02
CA GLN A 305 1.41 25.63 -5.54
C GLN A 305 0.46 24.59 -4.95
N ARG A 306 -0.02 23.69 -5.81
CA ARG A 306 -0.76 22.49 -5.44
C ARG A 306 -0.24 21.35 -6.28
N SER A 307 0.40 20.38 -5.65
CA SER A 307 0.87 19.17 -6.29
C SER A 307 0.71 18.01 -5.33
N MET A 308 0.20 16.90 -5.81
CA MET A 308 0.07 15.67 -5.06
C MET A 308 1.28 14.76 -5.32
N LEU A 309 1.65 14.58 -6.57
CA LEU A 309 2.65 13.60 -6.97
C LEU A 309 4.06 14.20 -7.18
N GLY A 310 4.16 15.52 -7.40
CA GLY A 310 5.40 16.13 -7.88
C GLY A 310 5.69 15.79 -9.35
N GLU A 311 6.47 16.63 -10.03
CA GLU A 311 6.69 16.50 -11.48
C GLU A 311 7.54 15.27 -11.84
N GLY A 312 8.45 14.85 -10.96
CA GLY A 312 9.26 13.64 -11.16
C GLY A 312 8.39 12.39 -11.27
N GLN A 313 7.48 12.21 -10.31
CA GLN A 313 6.56 11.07 -10.34
C GLN A 313 5.55 11.15 -11.49
N TRP A 314 5.09 12.37 -11.84
CA TRP A 314 4.25 12.57 -13.02
C TRP A 314 4.89 12.04 -14.29
N LYS A 315 6.14 12.43 -14.56
CA LYS A 315 6.90 11.92 -15.72
C LYS A 315 7.06 10.41 -15.68
N ALA A 316 7.35 9.85 -14.52
CA ALA A 316 7.47 8.40 -14.35
C ALA A 316 6.15 7.68 -14.67
N LEU A 317 5.02 8.21 -14.17
CA LEU A 317 3.68 7.66 -14.41
C LEU A 317 3.28 7.73 -15.89
N GLU A 318 3.44 8.89 -16.53
CA GLU A 318 3.13 9.08 -17.94
C GLU A 318 3.97 8.15 -18.83
N ASN A 319 5.28 8.06 -18.59
CA ASN A 319 6.17 7.15 -19.30
C ASN A 319 5.81 5.68 -19.08
N TRP A 320 5.45 5.32 -17.85
CA TRP A 320 5.00 3.96 -17.54
C TRP A 320 3.70 3.62 -18.27
N LEU A 321 2.70 4.50 -18.24
CA LEU A 321 1.42 4.32 -18.94
C LEU A 321 1.62 4.08 -20.44
N LEU A 322 2.47 4.86 -21.11
CA LEU A 322 2.79 4.66 -22.52
C LEU A 322 3.52 3.33 -22.78
N ARG A 323 4.41 2.92 -21.87
CA ARG A 323 5.15 1.66 -21.98
C ARG A 323 4.26 0.44 -21.84
N VAL A 324 3.24 0.51 -20.96
CA VAL A 324 2.35 -0.62 -20.65
C VAL A 324 1.06 -0.63 -21.48
N LYS A 325 0.74 0.46 -22.19
CA LYS A 325 -0.51 0.64 -22.94
C LYS A 325 -0.88 -0.60 -23.74
N ASP A 326 0.00 -1.06 -24.61
CA ASP A 326 -0.24 -2.17 -25.53
C ASP A 326 0.38 -3.51 -25.04
N ALA A 327 1.32 -3.42 -24.10
CA ALA A 327 2.04 -4.58 -23.60
C ALA A 327 1.24 -5.40 -22.56
N TYR A 328 0.35 -4.76 -21.82
CA TYR A 328 -0.43 -5.39 -20.76
C TYR A 328 -1.92 -5.16 -20.95
N PRO A 329 -2.72 -6.24 -21.03
CA PRO A 329 -4.17 -6.14 -21.16
C PRO A 329 -4.89 -5.56 -19.92
N VAL A 330 -4.24 -5.50 -18.76
CA VAL A 330 -4.80 -4.93 -17.53
C VAL A 330 -3.79 -4.04 -16.85
N LYS A 331 -4.19 -2.83 -16.46
CA LYS A 331 -3.37 -1.84 -15.76
C LYS A 331 -4.06 -1.40 -14.49
N PHE A 332 -3.36 -1.48 -13.36
CA PHE A 332 -3.85 -0.97 -12.10
C PHE A 332 -3.05 0.27 -11.69
N LEU A 333 -3.77 1.36 -11.40
CA LEU A 333 -3.22 2.54 -10.75
C LEU A 333 -3.68 2.53 -9.29
N VAL A 334 -2.73 2.38 -8.39
CA VAL A 334 -2.99 2.28 -6.95
C VAL A 334 -2.72 3.63 -6.30
N SER A 335 -3.72 4.20 -5.67
CA SER A 335 -3.67 5.49 -4.95
C SER A 335 -4.11 5.30 -3.51
N SER A 336 -3.40 5.85 -2.53
CA SER A 336 -3.85 5.76 -1.14
C SER A 336 -5.20 6.44 -0.92
N CYS A 337 -5.58 7.43 -1.72
CA CYS A 337 -6.85 8.15 -1.60
C CYS A 337 -7.65 8.18 -2.91
N ALA A 338 -8.99 8.32 -2.79
CA ALA A 338 -9.94 8.26 -3.91
C ALA A 338 -9.78 9.39 -4.93
N LEU A 339 -9.85 9.04 -6.23
CA LEU A 339 -9.72 9.96 -7.37
C LEU A 339 -11.09 10.38 -7.93
N LEU A 340 -12.01 9.45 -8.14
CA LEU A 340 -13.32 9.69 -8.74
C LEU A 340 -14.43 9.97 -7.72
N PHE A 341 -14.16 9.77 -6.44
CA PHE A 341 -15.13 10.01 -5.37
C PHE A 341 -14.85 11.33 -4.66
N ASN A 342 -15.70 12.33 -4.83
CA ASN A 342 -15.68 13.55 -4.03
C ASN A 342 -16.80 13.51 -2.98
N MET A 343 -16.60 14.27 -1.91
CA MET A 343 -17.62 14.59 -0.93
C MET A 343 -17.91 16.09 -0.99
N TRP A 344 -19.17 16.50 -0.93
CA TRP A 344 -19.52 17.93 -0.96
C TRP A 344 -19.12 18.67 0.34
N LEU A 345 -18.96 17.93 1.44
CA LEU A 345 -18.42 18.44 2.73
C LEU A 345 -16.92 18.11 2.92
N ASP A 346 -16.18 17.83 1.85
CA ASP A 346 -14.75 17.53 1.90
C ASP A 346 -13.95 18.80 2.29
N ILE A 347 -13.83 19.02 3.58
CA ILE A 347 -13.04 20.07 4.21
C ILE A 347 -11.97 19.38 5.05
N PRO A 348 -10.93 18.90 4.59
CA PRO A 348 -9.71 19.61 4.21
C PRO A 348 -9.35 19.53 2.74
N ARG A 349 -10.06 18.79 1.92
CA ARG A 349 -9.72 18.53 0.52
C ARG A 349 -8.34 17.89 0.44
N ASP A 350 -8.10 16.93 1.27
CA ASP A 350 -6.82 16.26 1.33
C ASP A 350 -6.63 15.27 0.17
N ARG A 351 -7.70 14.70 -0.34
CA ARG A 351 -7.74 13.75 -1.47
C ARG A 351 -7.58 14.46 -2.82
N TRP A 352 -7.72 13.75 -3.91
CA TRP A 352 -7.68 14.29 -5.28
C TRP A 352 -8.69 15.43 -5.52
N SER A 353 -9.72 15.56 -4.70
CA SER A 353 -10.63 16.72 -4.65
C SER A 353 -9.91 18.04 -4.39
N GLY A 354 -8.79 18.01 -3.67
CA GLY A 354 -7.92 19.17 -3.41
C GLY A 354 -6.95 19.51 -4.54
N PHE A 355 -6.80 18.62 -5.51
CA PHE A 355 -5.83 18.70 -6.62
C PHE A 355 -6.51 18.51 -7.98
N PRO A 356 -7.56 19.30 -8.30
CA PRO A 356 -8.39 19.06 -9.48
C PRO A 356 -7.63 19.18 -10.80
N GLN A 357 -6.57 20.01 -10.88
CA GLN A 357 -5.76 20.13 -12.07
C GLN A 357 -4.93 18.86 -12.34
N GLU A 358 -4.33 18.28 -11.32
CA GLU A 358 -3.57 17.04 -11.47
C GLU A 358 -4.47 15.84 -11.75
N ARG A 359 -5.65 15.78 -11.10
CA ARG A 359 -6.65 14.78 -11.47
C ARG A 359 -7.06 14.89 -12.94
N GLU A 360 -7.36 16.10 -13.40
CA GLU A 360 -7.71 16.34 -14.82
C GLU A 360 -6.55 16.01 -15.74
N ARG A 361 -5.29 16.25 -15.35
CA ARG A 361 -4.09 15.84 -16.10
C ARG A 361 -4.08 14.33 -16.33
N LEU A 362 -4.31 13.52 -15.26
CA LEU A 362 -4.35 12.07 -15.38
C LEU A 362 -5.48 11.60 -16.30
N LEU A 363 -6.70 12.07 -16.06
CA LEU A 363 -7.87 11.67 -16.85
C LEU A 363 -7.69 12.02 -18.33
N ARG A 364 -7.20 13.22 -18.63
CA ARG A 364 -6.90 13.68 -19.99
C ARG A 364 -5.80 12.85 -20.62
N PHE A 365 -4.72 12.54 -19.89
CA PHE A 365 -3.63 11.73 -20.39
C PHE A 365 -4.11 10.32 -20.79
N LEU A 366 -4.94 9.69 -19.97
CA LEU A 366 -5.55 8.39 -20.28
C LEU A 366 -6.41 8.48 -21.54
N ALA A 367 -7.25 9.50 -21.63
CA ALA A 367 -8.17 9.70 -22.75
C ALA A 367 -7.44 10.02 -24.07
N GLU A 368 -6.55 11.02 -24.08
CA GLU A 368 -5.83 11.47 -25.28
C GLU A 368 -4.87 10.41 -25.84
N ASN A 369 -4.34 9.55 -24.98
CA ASN A 369 -3.47 8.46 -25.40
C ASN A 369 -4.22 7.13 -25.58
N GLU A 370 -5.54 7.09 -25.49
CA GLU A 370 -6.38 5.89 -25.67
C GLU A 370 -5.90 4.73 -24.80
N ILE A 371 -5.63 4.99 -23.51
CA ILE A 371 -5.16 3.97 -22.56
C ILE A 371 -6.37 3.30 -21.92
N GLU A 372 -6.73 2.16 -22.45
CA GLU A 372 -7.87 1.34 -22.01
C GLU A 372 -7.49 0.33 -20.92
N ASP A 373 -8.50 -0.33 -20.33
CA ASP A 373 -8.36 -1.37 -19.32
C ASP A 373 -7.54 -0.91 -18.10
N VAL A 374 -7.80 0.33 -17.66
CA VAL A 374 -7.23 0.94 -16.46
C VAL A 374 -8.22 0.84 -15.30
N TYR A 375 -7.74 0.35 -14.16
CA TYR A 375 -8.51 0.19 -12.94
C TYR A 375 -7.81 0.95 -11.81
N LEU A 376 -8.51 1.87 -11.17
CA LEU A 376 -8.02 2.61 -10.00
C LEU A 376 -8.34 1.82 -8.74
N LEU A 377 -7.36 1.66 -7.85
CA LEU A 377 -7.56 1.12 -6.50
C LEU A 377 -7.31 2.23 -5.49
N ALA A 378 -8.23 2.41 -4.55
CA ALA A 378 -8.20 3.51 -3.59
C ALA A 378 -8.49 3.08 -2.15
N GLY A 379 -8.12 3.96 -1.19
CA GLY A 379 -8.32 3.80 0.26
C GLY A 379 -8.79 5.09 0.95
N ASP A 380 -8.36 5.32 2.19
CA ASP A 380 -8.46 6.55 3.00
C ASP A 380 -9.88 6.94 3.48
N LEU A 381 -10.89 6.82 2.66
CA LEU A 381 -12.23 7.40 2.88
C LEU A 381 -13.01 6.81 4.09
N HIS A 382 -12.56 5.69 4.65
CA HIS A 382 -13.27 4.88 5.65
C HIS A 382 -14.67 4.44 5.19
N SER A 383 -14.88 4.36 3.88
CA SER A 383 -16.09 3.87 3.24
C SER A 383 -15.75 3.30 1.87
N ALA A 384 -16.02 2.04 1.68
CA ALA A 384 -15.78 1.40 0.40
C ALA A 384 -16.75 1.90 -0.67
N HIS A 385 -16.30 1.94 -1.91
CA HIS A 385 -17.14 2.28 -3.05
C HIS A 385 -16.63 1.69 -4.36
N ALA A 386 -17.52 1.61 -5.33
CA ALA A 386 -17.15 1.40 -6.73
C ALA A 386 -17.77 2.49 -7.60
N VAL A 387 -16.96 3.08 -8.47
CA VAL A 387 -17.34 4.10 -9.42
C VAL A 387 -16.94 3.66 -10.82
N TYR A 388 -17.87 3.76 -11.75
CA TYR A 388 -17.61 3.63 -13.19
C TYR A 388 -17.66 5.01 -13.83
N ALA A 389 -16.71 5.33 -14.69
CA ALA A 389 -16.66 6.55 -15.46
C ALA A 389 -16.36 6.25 -16.93
N GLU A 390 -16.85 7.10 -17.81
CA GLU A 390 -16.54 7.13 -19.23
C GLU A 390 -15.79 8.41 -19.54
N LEU A 391 -14.61 8.29 -20.13
CA LEU A 391 -13.79 9.44 -20.55
C LEU A 391 -14.01 9.72 -22.04
N ASN A 392 -13.99 11.00 -22.42
CA ASN A 392 -14.01 11.44 -23.79
C ASN A 392 -12.62 11.25 -24.42
N GLY A 393 -12.43 10.20 -25.21
CA GLY A 393 -11.26 9.97 -26.04
C GLY A 393 -11.33 10.74 -27.39
N PRO A 394 -10.28 10.60 -28.25
CA PRO A 394 -10.29 11.13 -29.61
C PRO A 394 -11.42 10.52 -30.44
N ASP A 395 -11.86 11.23 -31.47
CA ASP A 395 -12.86 10.77 -32.45
C ASP A 395 -14.14 10.18 -31.81
N GLU A 396 -14.59 10.78 -30.70
CA GLU A 396 -15.75 10.35 -29.91
C GLU A 396 -15.62 8.95 -29.25
N GLN A 397 -14.40 8.39 -29.24
CA GLN A 397 -14.13 7.15 -28.54
C GLN A 397 -14.46 7.28 -27.05
N ILE A 398 -14.97 6.21 -26.46
CA ILE A 398 -15.25 6.13 -25.03
C ILE A 398 -14.19 5.27 -24.37
N ILE A 399 -13.46 5.84 -23.40
CA ILE A 399 -12.47 5.12 -22.59
C ILE A 399 -13.08 4.81 -21.23
N PRO A 400 -13.38 3.55 -20.93
CA PRO A 400 -13.92 3.15 -19.64
C PRO A 400 -12.87 3.25 -18.54
N LEU A 401 -13.28 3.68 -17.35
CA LEU A 401 -12.42 3.78 -16.16
C LEU A 401 -13.20 3.33 -14.92
N TRP A 402 -12.64 2.38 -14.18
CA TRP A 402 -13.16 1.93 -12.91
C TRP A 402 -12.33 2.45 -11.74
N GLU A 403 -12.99 2.86 -10.66
CA GLU A 403 -12.37 3.04 -9.35
C GLU A 403 -13.03 2.10 -8.35
N PHE A 404 -12.21 1.28 -7.68
CA PHE A 404 -12.59 0.44 -6.56
C PHE A 404 -11.88 0.95 -5.31
N CYS A 405 -12.64 1.25 -4.27
CA CYS A 405 -12.12 1.69 -2.99
C CYS A 405 -12.49 0.67 -1.92
N SER A 406 -11.50 0.22 -1.17
CA SER A 406 -11.69 -0.69 -0.04
C SER A 406 -11.03 -0.11 1.21
N THR A 407 -11.85 0.28 2.17
CA THR A 407 -11.47 0.92 3.43
C THR A 407 -12.71 1.01 4.34
N PRO A 408 -12.58 0.85 5.67
CA PRO A 408 -11.36 0.51 6.41
C PRO A 408 -11.22 -1.00 6.66
N PHE A 409 -10.00 -1.48 6.84
CA PHE A 409 -9.75 -2.79 7.42
C PHE A 409 -10.30 -2.87 8.85
N GLU A 410 -9.85 -1.96 9.72
CA GLU A 410 -10.33 -1.80 11.08
C GLU A 410 -10.08 -0.35 11.52
N GLN A 411 -11.04 0.53 11.28
CA GLN A 411 -11.10 1.93 11.69
C GLN A 411 -12.57 2.36 11.61
N VAL A 412 -12.95 3.38 12.36
CA VAL A 412 -14.34 3.86 12.40
C VAL A 412 -14.86 4.15 10.99
N PRO A 413 -15.91 3.44 10.53
CA PRO A 413 -16.46 3.64 9.20
C PRO A 413 -17.08 5.03 9.02
N ASN A 414 -16.87 5.65 7.87
CA ASN A 414 -17.47 6.93 7.49
C ASN A 414 -18.87 6.75 6.91
N THR A 415 -19.89 6.79 7.76
CA THR A 415 -21.28 6.65 7.35
C THR A 415 -21.82 7.82 6.52
N LEU A 416 -21.15 8.99 6.58
CA LEU A 416 -21.57 10.19 5.83
C LEU A 416 -21.16 10.14 4.36
N ALA A 417 -20.16 9.35 3.98
CA ALA A 417 -19.69 9.24 2.61
C ALA A 417 -20.84 8.94 1.63
N ARG A 418 -21.71 7.99 1.99
CA ARG A 418 -22.89 7.60 1.20
C ARG A 418 -23.80 8.77 0.83
N TYR A 419 -23.98 9.72 1.74
CA TYR A 419 -24.93 10.85 1.57
C TYR A 419 -24.27 12.09 0.99
N THR A 420 -22.95 12.12 0.97
CA THR A 420 -22.17 13.30 0.59
C THR A 420 -21.44 13.11 -0.74
N TYR A 421 -21.59 11.95 -1.38
CA TYR A 421 -20.99 11.68 -2.68
C TYR A 421 -21.34 12.74 -3.71
N ARG A 422 -20.33 13.15 -4.46
CA ARG A 422 -20.46 14.03 -5.61
C ARG A 422 -19.45 13.60 -6.68
N ALA A 423 -19.91 13.46 -7.91
CA ALA A 423 -19.01 13.27 -9.04
C ALA A 423 -18.05 14.47 -9.17
N PRO A 424 -16.76 14.27 -9.45
CA PRO A 424 -15.84 15.35 -9.73
C PRO A 424 -16.28 16.16 -10.96
N ARG A 425 -16.02 17.47 -10.92
CA ARG A 425 -16.11 18.29 -12.12
C ARG A 425 -14.88 18.03 -12.98
N SER A 426 -15.07 17.59 -14.21
CA SER A 426 -14.01 17.28 -15.18
C SER A 426 -14.52 17.60 -16.58
N ALA A 427 -13.65 18.10 -17.44
CA ALA A 427 -13.93 18.28 -18.86
C ALA A 427 -13.76 16.96 -19.63
N THR A 428 -12.98 16.02 -19.08
CA THR A 428 -12.66 14.73 -19.69
C THR A 428 -13.71 13.68 -19.39
N ILE A 429 -14.38 13.71 -18.23
CA ILE A 429 -15.42 12.75 -17.87
C ILE A 429 -16.70 13.06 -18.61
N ARG A 430 -17.14 12.11 -19.46
CA ARG A 430 -18.41 12.15 -20.18
C ARG A 430 -19.59 11.77 -19.27
N SER A 431 -19.44 10.65 -18.57
CA SER A 431 -20.44 10.14 -17.65
C SER A 431 -19.78 9.47 -16.44
N GLN A 432 -20.48 9.43 -15.30
CA GLN A 432 -20.01 8.74 -14.11
C GLN A 432 -21.16 8.18 -13.30
N LYS A 433 -21.01 6.93 -12.83
CA LYS A 433 -21.97 6.21 -12.02
C LYS A 433 -21.34 5.70 -10.75
N LEU A 434 -21.92 6.01 -9.59
CA LEU A 434 -21.65 5.34 -8.34
C LEU A 434 -22.41 4.01 -8.31
N CYS A 435 -21.68 2.89 -8.21
CA CYS A 435 -22.28 1.56 -8.20
C CYS A 435 -22.74 1.17 -6.80
N PHE A 436 -21.87 1.37 -5.81
CA PHE A 436 -22.19 1.18 -4.39
C PHE A 436 -21.34 2.07 -3.49
N THR A 437 -21.79 2.24 -2.23
CA THR A 437 -21.02 2.82 -1.11
C THR A 437 -21.39 2.08 0.15
N ILE A 438 -20.38 1.57 0.88
CA ILE A 438 -20.56 0.76 2.09
C ILE A 438 -19.63 1.26 3.19
N ALA A 439 -20.21 1.60 4.34
CA ALA A 439 -19.49 2.00 5.54
C ALA A 439 -19.49 0.84 6.54
N ALA A 440 -18.54 -0.05 6.42
CA ALA A 440 -18.30 -1.20 7.29
C ALA A 440 -16.83 -1.58 7.24
N TYR A 441 -16.33 -2.37 8.19
CA TYR A 441 -15.01 -3.00 8.08
C TYR A 441 -15.03 -3.93 6.85
N ASN A 442 -14.05 -3.77 5.97
CA ASN A 442 -14.07 -4.47 4.70
C ASN A 442 -12.67 -4.67 4.10
N PHE A 443 -12.58 -5.59 3.17
CA PHE A 443 -11.49 -5.71 2.21
C PHE A 443 -12.05 -5.96 0.81
N GLY A 444 -11.35 -5.46 -0.20
CA GLY A 444 -11.65 -5.73 -1.60
C GLY A 444 -10.90 -6.99 -2.07
N LEU A 445 -11.58 -7.83 -2.82
CA LEU A 445 -11.01 -8.94 -3.57
C LEU A 445 -11.17 -8.64 -5.06
N VAL A 446 -10.07 -8.44 -5.75
CA VAL A 446 -10.06 -8.21 -7.19
C VAL A 446 -9.79 -9.53 -7.89
N ARG A 447 -10.66 -9.89 -8.84
CA ARG A 447 -10.48 -11.02 -9.74
C ARG A 447 -10.16 -10.53 -11.14
N VAL A 448 -9.05 -10.99 -11.68
CA VAL A 448 -8.67 -10.79 -13.07
C VAL A 448 -8.87 -12.12 -13.80
N MET A 449 -9.80 -12.15 -14.73
CA MET A 449 -10.21 -13.37 -15.45
C MET A 449 -9.93 -13.22 -16.94
N TYR A 450 -9.14 -14.12 -17.51
CA TYR A 450 -8.87 -14.17 -18.94
C TYR A 450 -9.78 -15.18 -19.60
N GLY A 451 -10.59 -14.73 -20.55
CA GLY A 451 -11.43 -15.60 -21.39
C GLY A 451 -10.65 -16.17 -22.58
N ASN A 452 -11.30 -17.05 -23.35
CA ASN A 452 -10.72 -17.67 -24.56
C ASN A 452 -10.29 -16.67 -25.64
N SER A 453 -10.88 -15.47 -25.64
CA SER A 453 -10.50 -14.37 -26.55
C SER A 453 -9.20 -13.64 -26.12
N GLY A 454 -8.66 -13.97 -24.96
CA GLY A 454 -7.52 -13.27 -24.35
C GLY A 454 -7.86 -11.88 -23.76
N ARG A 455 -9.12 -11.44 -23.87
CA ARG A 455 -9.60 -10.22 -23.18
C ARG A 455 -9.75 -10.52 -21.69
N ALA A 456 -9.26 -9.62 -20.86
CA ALA A 456 -9.43 -9.70 -19.42
C ALA A 456 -10.79 -9.11 -18.99
N ARG A 457 -11.35 -9.67 -17.94
CA ARG A 457 -12.45 -9.07 -17.17
C ARG A 457 -11.95 -8.84 -15.76
N VAL A 458 -12.31 -7.72 -15.20
CA VAL A 458 -11.90 -7.36 -13.83
C VAL A 458 -13.13 -7.10 -12.98
N ARG A 459 -13.24 -7.86 -11.90
CA ARG A 459 -14.34 -7.74 -10.94
C ARG A 459 -13.76 -7.47 -9.56
N CYS A 460 -14.37 -6.56 -8.83
CA CYS A 460 -14.09 -6.29 -7.44
C CYS A 460 -15.27 -6.75 -6.58
N GLU A 461 -14.97 -7.62 -5.64
CA GLU A 461 -15.90 -8.12 -4.62
C GLU A 461 -15.48 -7.51 -3.28
N LEU A 462 -16.43 -6.95 -2.55
CA LEU A 462 -16.19 -6.37 -1.23
C LEU A 462 -16.66 -7.33 -0.15
N TYR A 463 -15.78 -7.71 0.75
CA TYR A 463 -16.07 -8.64 1.85
C TYR A 463 -15.96 -7.98 3.21
N GLY A 464 -16.86 -8.34 4.12
CA GLY A 464 -16.84 -7.93 5.52
C GLY A 464 -15.82 -8.69 6.36
N GLN A 465 -15.66 -8.24 7.62
CA GLN A 465 -14.71 -8.86 8.57
C GLN A 465 -15.02 -10.33 8.89
N ASP A 466 -16.25 -10.79 8.67
CA ASP A 466 -16.65 -12.18 8.90
C ASP A 466 -16.56 -13.03 7.62
N GLY A 467 -16.22 -12.41 6.48
CA GLY A 467 -16.05 -13.06 5.18
C GLY A 467 -17.33 -13.13 4.35
N ASP A 468 -18.34 -12.36 4.72
CA ASP A 468 -19.59 -12.19 3.96
C ASP A 468 -19.39 -11.22 2.80
N LEU A 469 -19.97 -11.52 1.64
CA LEU A 469 -19.98 -10.64 0.47
C LEU A 469 -20.93 -9.46 0.74
N LEU A 470 -20.40 -8.24 0.75
CA LEU A 470 -21.15 -7.00 0.98
C LEU A 470 -21.63 -6.36 -0.32
N ALA A 471 -20.81 -6.37 -1.36
CA ALA A 471 -21.10 -5.80 -2.68
C ALA A 471 -20.13 -6.33 -3.73
N GLU A 472 -20.46 -6.08 -5.00
CA GLU A 472 -19.60 -6.37 -6.13
C GLU A 472 -19.80 -5.37 -7.27
N ALA A 473 -18.74 -5.13 -8.06
CA ALA A 473 -18.76 -4.31 -9.28
C ALA A 473 -17.65 -4.73 -10.23
N GLY A 474 -17.74 -4.31 -11.48
CA GLY A 474 -16.78 -4.64 -12.53
C GLY A 474 -17.44 -5.35 -13.71
N GLU A 475 -16.65 -6.00 -14.56
CA GLU A 475 -17.08 -6.71 -15.79
C GLU A 475 -16.99 -8.23 -15.65
#